data_842125d9a8a89c629e0f61fb7f12c3c9
#
_entry.id   842125d9a8a89c629e0f61fb7f12c3c9
#
_cell.length_a   1.000
_cell.length_b   1.000
_cell.length_c   1.000
_cell.angle_alpha   90.00
_cell.angle_beta   90.00
_cell.angle_gamma   90.00
#
_symmetry.space_group_name_H-M   'P 1'
#
loop_
_entity.id
_entity.type
_entity.pdbx_description
1 polymer ?
#
loop_
_entity_poly.entity_id
_entity_poly.type
_entity_poly.pdbx_seq_one_letter_code
_entity_poly.pdbx_strand_id
1 'polypeptide(L)'
;MARSGHVGKVIDVTKGLHKIQEGVALYQFECPIIFKVYGEMSLYCNVKDVGLVSITGCCHQGIILFADTAYKEIAYENDKFYGLYGGLHISPFDDWDPKYDDLVIGLKKWDLQKVGCNHCTGLITAQKFVDAGYPVVQGTARF
;
A
#
# COMPACT_ATOMS: atom_id res chain seq x y z
N MET A 1 -0.36 17.59 21.24
CA MET A 1 1.00 17.02 21.04
C MET A 1 1.99 18.16 20.87
N ALA A 2 3.10 18.14 21.59
CA ALA A 2 4.16 19.14 21.40
C ALA A 2 4.78 18.93 20.01
N ARG A 3 4.64 19.92 19.14
CA ARG A 3 5.21 19.90 17.78
C ARG A 3 6.68 20.23 17.89
N SER A 4 7.53 19.22 17.93
CA SER A 4 8.99 19.35 18.08
C SER A 4 9.60 20.20 16.96
N GLY A 5 9.58 21.54 17.10
CA GLY A 5 10.37 22.45 16.27
C GLY A 5 10.05 22.53 14.78
N HIS A 6 8.97 21.89 14.29
CA HIS A 6 8.60 21.96 12.89
C HIS A 6 8.04 23.34 12.54
N VAL A 7 8.66 24.02 11.60
CA VAL A 7 8.30 25.39 11.19
C VAL A 7 7.26 25.45 10.05
N GLY A 8 6.93 24.31 9.45
CA GLY A 8 5.96 24.22 8.37
C GLY A 8 4.51 24.10 8.84
N LYS A 9 3.57 24.23 7.90
CA LYS A 9 2.16 23.97 8.16
C LYS A 9 1.94 22.48 8.41
N VAL A 10 1.29 22.14 9.53
CA VAL A 10 0.86 20.77 9.83
C VAL A 10 -0.62 20.65 9.47
N ILE A 11 -0.96 19.61 8.74
CA ILE A 11 -2.34 19.27 8.35
C ILE A 11 -2.65 17.91 8.97
N ASP A 12 -3.69 17.86 9.79
CA ASP A 12 -4.17 16.60 10.35
C ASP A 12 -5.15 15.96 9.35
N VAL A 13 -4.76 14.83 8.76
CA VAL A 13 -5.61 14.02 7.88
C VAL A 13 -6.33 12.99 8.74
N THR A 14 -7.63 13.12 8.89
CA THR A 14 -8.41 12.33 9.84
C THR A 14 -9.26 11.25 9.20
N LYS A 15 -9.61 11.38 7.91
CA LYS A 15 -10.45 10.42 7.21
C LYS A 15 -10.45 10.63 5.70
N GLY A 16 -10.43 9.51 4.96
CA GLY A 16 -10.65 9.49 3.52
C GLY A 16 -9.55 10.14 2.69
N LEU A 17 -9.94 10.63 1.53
CA LEU A 17 -9.02 11.19 0.54
C LEU A 17 -8.54 12.60 0.91
N HIS A 18 -7.24 12.79 0.89
CA HIS A 18 -6.58 14.10 1.01
C HIS A 18 -5.63 14.32 -0.16
N LYS A 19 -6.01 15.20 -1.07
CA LYS A 19 -5.16 15.59 -2.21
C LYS A 19 -4.07 16.54 -1.74
N ILE A 20 -2.80 16.18 -1.98
CA ILE A 20 -1.64 17.01 -1.67
C ILE A 20 -1.37 17.96 -2.83
N GLN A 21 -1.34 17.42 -4.03
CA GLN A 21 -1.17 18.13 -5.30
C GLN A 21 -1.70 17.25 -6.43
N GLU A 22 -1.68 17.73 -7.65
CA GLU A 22 -2.05 16.95 -8.82
C GLU A 22 -1.19 15.66 -8.88
N GLY A 23 -1.85 14.53 -9.04
CA GLY A 23 -1.21 13.22 -9.08
C GLY A 23 -0.69 12.68 -7.75
N VAL A 24 -0.86 13.40 -6.61
CA VAL A 24 -0.37 12.95 -5.30
C VAL A 24 -1.46 13.09 -4.24
N ALA A 25 -1.81 12.00 -3.60
CA ALA A 25 -2.82 11.97 -2.56
C ALA A 25 -2.47 11.02 -1.41
N LEU A 26 -2.99 11.31 -0.24
CA LEU A 26 -3.08 10.40 0.89
C LEU A 26 -4.50 9.89 1.02
N TYR A 27 -4.66 8.66 1.45
CA TYR A 27 -5.94 8.15 1.90
C TYR A 27 -5.81 7.62 3.32
N GLN A 28 -6.66 8.13 4.20
CA GLN A 28 -6.76 7.68 5.59
C GLN A 28 -7.85 6.64 5.69
N PHE A 29 -7.46 5.40 5.99
CA PHE A 29 -8.36 4.30 6.30
C PHE A 29 -8.73 4.32 7.77
N GLU A 30 -10.00 4.18 8.08
CA GLU A 30 -10.44 3.94 9.46
C GLU A 30 -10.12 2.50 9.84
N CYS A 31 -9.14 2.32 10.69
CA CYS A 31 -8.73 1.01 11.16
C CYS A 31 -8.55 1.06 12.68
N PRO A 32 -9.44 0.48 13.47
CA PRO A 32 -9.21 0.31 14.88
C PRO A 32 -8.13 -0.75 15.08
N ILE A 33 -6.89 -0.29 15.22
CA ILE A 33 -5.75 -1.14 15.48
C ILE A 33 -5.51 -1.19 16.99
N ILE A 34 -4.91 -2.29 17.45
CA ILE A 34 -4.41 -2.44 18.81
C ILE A 34 -3.57 -1.21 19.22
N PHE A 35 -3.59 -0.81 20.49
CA PHE A 35 -2.86 0.34 21.05
C PHE A 35 -3.38 1.74 20.70
N LYS A 36 -4.67 1.92 20.49
CA LYS A 36 -5.31 3.21 20.22
C LYS A 36 -4.82 3.88 18.91
N VAL A 37 -4.42 3.11 17.95
CA VAL A 37 -4.23 3.58 16.58
C VAL A 37 -5.57 3.47 15.88
N TYR A 38 -6.12 4.61 15.45
CA TYR A 38 -7.48 4.68 14.89
C TYR A 38 -7.51 4.77 13.38
N GLY A 39 -6.34 4.72 12.74
CA GLY A 39 -6.28 4.82 11.30
C GLY A 39 -4.93 4.47 10.73
N GLU A 40 -4.93 4.20 9.45
CA GLU A 40 -3.75 3.87 8.66
C GLU A 40 -3.78 4.66 7.35
N MET A 41 -2.63 5.17 6.92
CA MET A 41 -2.53 5.96 5.70
C MET A 41 -1.71 5.25 4.63
N SER A 42 -2.13 5.46 3.39
CA SER A 42 -1.30 5.18 2.21
C SER A 42 -1.10 6.42 1.40
N LEU A 43 0.08 6.55 0.81
CA LEU A 43 0.40 7.56 -0.18
C LEU A 43 0.19 6.96 -1.57
N TYR A 44 -0.45 7.73 -2.43
CA TYR A 44 -0.70 7.36 -3.82
C TYR A 44 -0.12 8.41 -4.74
N CYS A 45 0.63 7.93 -5.73
CA CYS A 45 1.23 8.77 -6.75
C CYS A 45 0.74 8.32 -8.12
N ASN A 46 0.06 9.19 -8.84
CA ASN A 46 -0.28 8.96 -10.24
C ASN A 46 0.83 9.56 -11.10
N VAL A 47 1.69 8.70 -11.61
CA VAL A 47 2.89 9.08 -12.33
C VAL A 47 2.56 9.18 -13.81
N LYS A 48 2.77 10.37 -14.40
CA LYS A 48 2.48 10.63 -15.81
C LYS A 48 3.15 9.59 -16.71
N ASP A 49 2.40 9.07 -17.68
CA ASP A 49 2.81 8.06 -18.66
C ASP A 49 3.22 6.70 -18.06
N VAL A 50 3.08 6.50 -16.74
CA VAL A 50 3.39 5.26 -16.03
C VAL A 50 2.13 4.65 -15.43
N GLY A 51 1.40 5.42 -14.63
CA GLY A 51 0.19 5.01 -13.95
C GLY A 51 0.26 5.18 -12.43
N LEU A 52 -0.67 4.56 -11.73
CA LEU A 52 -0.84 4.68 -10.30
C LEU A 52 0.15 3.81 -9.53
N VAL A 53 0.81 4.41 -8.55
CA VAL A 53 1.69 3.73 -7.59
C VAL A 53 1.13 3.93 -6.19
N SER A 54 0.98 2.85 -5.43
CA SER A 54 0.59 2.87 -4.02
C SER A 54 1.81 2.63 -3.12
N ILE A 55 2.00 3.50 -2.14
CA ILE A 55 3.03 3.37 -1.12
C ILE A 55 2.33 3.20 0.23
N THR A 56 2.51 2.04 0.83
CA THR A 56 1.75 1.61 2.01
C THR A 56 2.64 1.52 3.24
N GLY A 57 2.02 1.67 4.42
CA GLY A 57 2.65 1.33 5.69
C GLY A 57 2.58 -0.17 5.96
N CYS A 58 1.45 -0.63 6.50
CA CYS A 58 1.24 -2.04 6.85
C CYS A 58 0.07 -2.72 6.14
N CYS A 59 -0.97 -2.00 5.75
CA CYS A 59 -2.19 -2.57 5.16
C CYS A 59 -2.96 -3.53 6.08
N HIS A 60 -3.14 -3.18 7.35
CA HIS A 60 -3.83 -4.05 8.34
C HIS A 60 -5.27 -4.43 7.95
N GLN A 61 -5.95 -3.63 7.15
CA GLN A 61 -7.29 -3.95 6.62
C GLN A 61 -7.25 -4.81 5.34
N GLY A 62 -6.07 -5.21 4.90
CA GLY A 62 -5.87 -6.03 3.72
C GLY A 62 -5.54 -5.23 2.46
N ILE A 63 -4.52 -5.67 1.78
CA ILE A 63 -3.96 -5.01 0.58
C ILE A 63 -4.98 -4.84 -0.55
N ILE A 64 -5.95 -5.73 -0.67
CA ILE A 64 -7.01 -5.64 -1.69
C ILE A 64 -7.85 -4.37 -1.49
N LEU A 65 -8.20 -4.04 -0.24
CA LEU A 65 -8.93 -2.81 0.06
C LEU A 65 -8.12 -1.57 -0.32
N PHE A 66 -6.82 -1.57 -0.01
CA PHE A 66 -5.93 -0.46 -0.34
C PHE A 66 -5.79 -0.26 -1.85
N ALA A 67 -5.67 -1.36 -2.60
CA ALA A 67 -5.60 -1.32 -4.04
C ALA A 67 -6.93 -0.91 -4.70
N ASP A 68 -8.06 -1.42 -4.24
CA ASP A 68 -9.40 -1.03 -4.71
C ASP A 68 -9.65 0.47 -4.47
N THR A 69 -9.30 0.97 -3.30
CA THR A 69 -9.44 2.39 -2.95
C THR A 69 -8.59 3.27 -3.86
N ALA A 70 -7.32 2.88 -4.07
CA ALA A 70 -6.43 3.59 -4.97
C ALA A 70 -7.03 3.71 -6.36
N TYR A 71 -7.51 2.61 -6.90
CA TYR A 71 -8.06 2.58 -8.26
C TYR A 71 -9.38 3.35 -8.40
N LYS A 72 -10.26 3.28 -7.41
CA LYS A 72 -11.57 3.94 -7.45
C LYS A 72 -11.52 5.44 -7.15
N GLU A 73 -10.68 5.85 -6.21
CA GLU A 73 -10.70 7.21 -5.67
C GLU A 73 -9.62 8.12 -6.26
N ILE A 74 -8.55 7.54 -6.84
CA ILE A 74 -7.33 8.29 -7.16
C ILE A 74 -6.90 8.11 -8.61
N ALA A 75 -7.10 6.94 -9.21
CA ALA A 75 -6.78 6.71 -10.61
C ALA A 75 -7.60 7.63 -11.52
N TYR A 76 -6.97 8.15 -12.57
CA TYR A 76 -7.69 8.78 -13.67
C TYR A 76 -8.27 7.73 -14.61
N GLU A 77 -9.23 8.13 -15.42
CA GLU A 77 -9.83 7.24 -16.42
C GLU A 77 -8.74 6.65 -17.33
N ASN A 78 -8.73 5.32 -17.44
CA ASN A 78 -7.73 4.52 -18.17
C ASN A 78 -6.33 4.44 -17.56
N ASP A 79 -6.11 4.89 -16.34
CA ASP A 79 -4.83 4.69 -15.68
C ASP A 79 -4.60 3.21 -15.36
N LYS A 80 -3.36 2.78 -15.56
CA LYS A 80 -2.89 1.48 -15.08
C LYS A 80 -2.53 1.57 -13.61
N PHE A 81 -2.85 0.55 -12.83
CA PHE A 81 -2.27 0.40 -11.51
C PHE A 81 -0.87 -0.20 -11.68
N TYR A 82 0.13 0.68 -11.75
CA TYR A 82 1.50 0.29 -12.07
C TYR A 82 2.16 -0.52 -10.97
N GLY A 83 2.04 -0.13 -9.71
CA GLY A 83 2.74 -0.84 -8.66
C GLY A 83 2.30 -0.58 -7.24
N LEU A 84 2.67 -1.53 -6.39
CA LEU A 84 2.55 -1.50 -4.94
C LEU A 84 3.94 -1.50 -4.32
N TYR A 85 4.16 -0.66 -3.33
CA TYR A 85 5.40 -0.64 -2.55
C TYR A 85 5.10 -0.46 -1.06
N GLY A 86 5.68 -1.31 -0.22
CA GLY A 86 5.57 -1.16 1.23
C GLY A 86 5.20 -2.44 1.97
N GLY A 87 4.66 -2.28 3.17
CA GLY A 87 4.13 -3.36 3.97
C GLY A 87 2.76 -3.80 3.45
N LEU A 88 2.58 -5.09 3.26
CA LEU A 88 1.33 -5.68 2.77
C LEU A 88 0.60 -6.48 3.85
N HIS A 89 1.20 -6.56 5.04
CA HIS A 89 0.73 -7.32 6.19
C HIS A 89 0.34 -8.77 5.84
N ILE A 90 1.14 -9.39 4.99
CA ILE A 90 0.98 -10.78 4.59
C ILE A 90 2.15 -11.57 5.16
N SER A 91 1.86 -12.57 5.99
CA SER A 91 2.86 -13.44 6.62
C SER A 91 4.05 -12.69 7.24
N PRO A 92 3.83 -11.71 8.14
CA PRO A 92 4.90 -10.86 8.67
C PRO A 92 5.97 -11.62 9.45
N PHE A 93 5.67 -12.83 9.93
CA PHE A 93 6.57 -13.70 10.67
C PHE A 93 7.01 -14.94 9.86
N ASP A 94 6.84 -14.89 8.53
CA ASP A 94 7.13 -16.00 7.62
C ASP A 94 6.31 -17.27 7.91
N ASP A 95 5.12 -17.11 8.49
CA ASP A 95 4.15 -18.17 8.75
C ASP A 95 3.02 -18.08 7.71
N TRP A 96 3.02 -19.00 6.74
CA TRP A 96 2.06 -18.94 5.64
C TRP A 96 0.71 -19.54 6.03
N ASP A 97 -0.31 -18.70 6.00
CA ASP A 97 -1.70 -19.14 6.12
C ASP A 97 -2.31 -19.29 4.70
N PRO A 98 -2.95 -20.43 4.37
CA PRO A 98 -3.57 -20.63 3.05
C PRO A 98 -4.54 -19.54 2.61
N LYS A 99 -5.17 -18.80 3.54
CA LYS A 99 -6.01 -17.64 3.21
C LYS A 99 -5.27 -16.53 2.45
N TYR A 100 -3.96 -16.46 2.57
CA TYR A 100 -3.14 -15.48 1.84
C TYR A 100 -3.01 -15.79 0.35
N ASP A 101 -3.26 -17.03 -0.07
CA ASP A 101 -3.27 -17.38 -1.49
C ASP A 101 -4.35 -16.58 -2.24
N ASP A 102 -5.52 -16.35 -1.62
CA ASP A 102 -6.59 -15.54 -2.19
C ASP A 102 -6.17 -14.06 -2.36
N LEU A 103 -5.35 -13.52 -1.47
CA LEU A 103 -4.82 -12.16 -1.59
C LEU A 103 -3.84 -12.06 -2.75
N VAL A 104 -2.94 -13.02 -2.89
CA VAL A 104 -1.98 -13.08 -3.99
C VAL A 104 -2.71 -13.18 -5.34
N ILE A 105 -3.72 -14.05 -5.43
CA ILE A 105 -4.53 -14.21 -6.65
C ILE A 105 -5.36 -12.95 -6.93
N GLY A 106 -5.98 -12.38 -5.89
CA GLY A 106 -6.86 -11.23 -6.01
C GLY A 106 -6.19 -9.97 -6.56
N LEU A 107 -4.89 -9.80 -6.32
CA LEU A 107 -4.12 -8.68 -6.86
C LEU A 107 -3.88 -8.77 -8.38
N LYS A 108 -4.04 -9.93 -9.00
CA LYS A 108 -3.82 -10.10 -10.46
C LYS A 108 -4.78 -9.28 -11.32
N LYS A 109 -5.94 -8.90 -10.79
CA LYS A 109 -6.92 -8.10 -11.53
C LYS A 109 -6.39 -6.73 -11.99
N TRP A 110 -5.33 -6.21 -11.36
CA TRP A 110 -4.73 -4.92 -11.72
C TRP A 110 -3.52 -5.01 -12.64
N ASP A 111 -3.07 -6.20 -13.02
CA ASP A 111 -1.89 -6.41 -13.88
C ASP A 111 -0.68 -5.59 -13.43
N LEU A 112 -0.34 -5.68 -12.14
CA LEU A 112 0.72 -4.90 -11.52
C LEU A 112 2.06 -5.12 -12.21
N GLN A 113 2.73 -4.03 -12.56
CA GLN A 113 4.02 -4.05 -13.23
C GLN A 113 5.19 -4.04 -12.26
N LYS A 114 4.96 -3.68 -10.99
CA LYS A 114 5.95 -3.71 -9.91
C LYS A 114 5.29 -4.03 -8.57
N VAL A 115 5.92 -4.92 -7.82
CA VAL A 115 5.56 -5.20 -6.43
C VAL A 115 6.82 -5.14 -5.57
N GLY A 116 6.88 -4.18 -4.67
CA GLY A 116 7.98 -4.01 -3.73
C GLY A 116 7.56 -4.38 -2.32
N CYS A 117 7.95 -5.58 -1.89
CA CYS A 117 7.64 -6.10 -0.56
C CYS A 117 8.66 -5.63 0.47
N ASN A 118 8.21 -4.98 1.56
CA ASN A 118 9.08 -4.65 2.67
C ASN A 118 8.30 -4.60 4.01
N HIS A 119 8.94 -4.08 5.05
CA HIS A 119 8.36 -3.86 6.38
C HIS A 119 7.67 -5.13 6.94
N CYS A 120 6.34 -5.13 7.09
CA CYS A 120 5.56 -6.25 7.62
C CYS A 120 5.15 -7.30 6.57
N THR A 121 5.84 -7.37 5.43
CA THR A 121 5.66 -8.41 4.42
C THR A 121 6.74 -9.48 4.59
N GLY A 122 6.36 -10.71 4.90
CA GLY A 122 7.29 -11.81 5.09
C GLY A 122 8.07 -12.18 3.82
N LEU A 123 9.24 -12.79 3.98
CA LEU A 123 10.04 -13.27 2.84
C LEU A 123 9.31 -14.34 2.04
N ILE A 124 8.57 -15.21 2.73
CA ILE A 124 7.73 -16.21 2.09
C ILE A 124 6.68 -15.56 1.20
N THR A 125 6.15 -14.41 1.59
CA THR A 125 5.20 -13.65 0.77
C THR A 125 5.85 -13.15 -0.52
N ALA A 126 7.06 -12.58 -0.43
CA ALA A 126 7.79 -12.13 -1.60
C ALA A 126 8.04 -13.30 -2.58
N GLN A 127 8.41 -14.47 -2.07
CA GLN A 127 8.57 -15.68 -2.89
C GLN A 127 7.25 -16.12 -3.53
N LYS A 128 6.15 -16.12 -2.78
CA LYS A 128 4.81 -16.45 -3.31
C LYS A 128 4.37 -15.50 -4.43
N PHE A 129 4.71 -14.21 -4.33
CA PHE A 129 4.48 -13.27 -5.42
C PHE A 129 5.32 -13.60 -6.66
N VAL A 130 6.60 -13.96 -6.48
CA VAL A 130 7.46 -14.40 -7.60
C VAL A 130 6.87 -15.66 -8.25
N ASP A 131 6.50 -16.67 -7.47
CA ASP A 131 5.94 -17.93 -7.94
C ASP A 131 4.60 -17.72 -8.69
N ALA A 132 3.82 -16.73 -8.27
CA ALA A 132 2.60 -16.31 -8.94
C ALA A 132 2.84 -15.45 -10.20
N GLY A 133 4.09 -15.15 -10.55
CA GLY A 133 4.48 -14.41 -11.75
C GLY A 133 4.39 -12.90 -11.63
N TYR A 134 4.40 -12.35 -10.41
CA TYR A 134 4.50 -10.89 -10.24
C TYR A 134 5.92 -10.39 -10.45
N PRO A 135 6.09 -9.19 -11.03
CA PRO A 135 7.40 -8.56 -11.16
C PRO A 135 7.84 -7.93 -9.83
N VAL A 136 8.35 -8.79 -8.93
CA VAL A 136 8.80 -8.38 -7.60
C VAL A 136 10.11 -7.58 -7.70
N VAL A 137 10.16 -6.43 -7.05
CA VAL A 137 11.36 -5.60 -6.97
C VAL A 137 12.31 -6.20 -5.95
N GLN A 138 13.52 -6.55 -6.39
CA GLN A 138 14.57 -7.07 -5.52
C GLN A 138 15.23 -5.96 -4.71
N GLY A 139 15.78 -6.32 -3.55
CA GLY A 139 16.58 -5.42 -2.72
C GLY A 139 15.78 -4.48 -1.81
N THR A 140 14.50 -4.75 -1.60
CA THR A 140 13.73 -4.06 -0.57
C THR A 140 14.25 -4.46 0.79
N ALA A 141 14.76 -3.49 1.55
CA ALA A 141 15.29 -3.75 2.88
C ALA A 141 14.19 -4.23 3.82
N ARG A 142 14.53 -5.24 4.60
CA ARG A 142 13.78 -5.64 5.79
C ARG A 142 14.37 -4.91 6.98
N PHE A 143 13.57 -4.21 7.72
CA PHE A 143 13.96 -3.60 8.99
C PHE A 143 13.10 -4.16 10.11
#